data_e29c9bb930af9768e7222a89a8167958
#
_entry.id   e29c9bb930af9768e7222a89a8167958
#
_cell.length_a   1.000
_cell.length_b   1.000
_cell.length_c   1.000
_cell.angle_alpha   90.00
_cell.angle_beta   90.00
_cell.angle_gamma   90.00
#
_symmetry.space_group_name_H-M   'P 1'
#
loop_
_entity.id
_entity.type
_entity.pdbx_description
1 polymer ?
#
loop_
_entity_poly.entity_id
_entity_poly.type
_entity_poly.pdbx_seq_one_letter_code
_entity_poly.pdbx_strand_id
1 'polypeptide(L)'
;MSSYKDSSDQWQHGIAKSITFIVTKDCQLACKYCYLVGKNSKERMSDEIARKAVDYILQNKQVSGNKSVVWDFIGGEPFLEIDLIDKVCDYIKVEMYRRSHHWFNSYRFNFATNGLNYNSHKVQSFIRKNIAHLSIGITIDGTKLLHDMNRVYKKIRPNEEERGSYADVVNNIPLWLKEFPGVGTKVTISSADI
;
A
#
# COMPACT_ATOMS: atom_id res chain seq x y z
N MET A 1 -1.91 -19.61 32.99
CA MET A 1 -1.47 -19.74 31.61
C MET A 1 -2.42 -18.91 30.75
N SER A 2 -2.05 -17.67 30.45
CA SER A 2 -2.83 -16.80 29.58
C SER A 2 -2.54 -17.23 28.14
N SER A 3 -3.55 -17.75 27.42
CA SER A 3 -3.46 -18.04 26.00
C SER A 3 -3.28 -16.70 25.27
N TYR A 4 -2.12 -16.48 24.71
CA TYR A 4 -1.89 -15.46 23.68
C TYR A 4 -2.83 -15.82 22.52
N LYS A 5 -4.01 -15.21 22.47
CA LYS A 5 -4.84 -15.24 21.27
C LYS A 5 -4.05 -14.53 20.19
N ASP A 6 -3.71 -15.28 19.14
CA ASP A 6 -3.01 -14.78 17.99
C ASP A 6 -3.75 -13.55 17.43
N SER A 7 -3.11 -12.38 17.51
CA SER A 7 -3.71 -11.11 17.08
C SER A 7 -3.88 -11.02 15.54
N SER A 8 -3.45 -12.06 14.82
CA SER A 8 -3.56 -12.14 13.35
C SER A 8 -5.01 -12.34 12.89
N ASP A 9 -5.83 -13.04 13.66
CA ASP A 9 -7.20 -13.42 13.25
C ASP A 9 -8.14 -12.22 13.04
N GLN A 10 -7.94 -11.13 13.75
CA GLN A 10 -8.79 -9.94 13.58
C GLN A 10 -8.64 -9.25 12.21
N TRP A 11 -7.56 -9.56 11.48
CA TRP A 11 -7.27 -8.98 10.17
C TRP A 11 -7.65 -9.89 9.00
N GLN A 12 -8.15 -11.09 9.28
CA GLN A 12 -8.54 -12.04 8.26
C GLN A 12 -9.74 -11.54 7.44
N HIS A 13 -9.81 -12.01 6.20
CA HIS A 13 -10.92 -11.73 5.30
C HIS A 13 -12.27 -12.15 5.93
N GLY A 14 -13.23 -11.23 5.92
CA GLY A 14 -14.56 -11.42 6.53
C GLY A 14 -14.68 -10.93 7.98
N ILE A 15 -13.57 -10.74 8.70
CA ILE A 15 -13.57 -10.15 10.05
C ILE A 15 -13.28 -8.66 10.00
N ALA A 16 -12.25 -8.25 9.27
CA ALA A 16 -11.94 -6.85 9.02
C ALA A 16 -12.67 -6.33 7.78
N LYS A 17 -13.14 -5.09 7.84
CA LYS A 17 -13.57 -4.35 6.66
C LYS A 17 -12.35 -3.88 5.89
N SER A 18 -12.24 -4.20 4.62
CA SER A 18 -11.23 -3.60 3.74
C SER A 18 -11.82 -2.40 3.02
N ILE A 19 -11.12 -1.28 3.06
CA ILE A 19 -11.47 -0.02 2.38
C ILE A 19 -10.28 0.42 1.57
N THR A 20 -10.43 0.47 0.26
CA THR A 20 -9.33 0.72 -0.66
C THR A 20 -9.40 2.13 -1.23
N PHE A 21 -8.30 2.89 -1.08
CA PHE A 21 -8.08 4.18 -1.70
C PHE A 21 -7.10 4.03 -2.88
N ILE A 22 -7.55 4.37 -4.08
CA ILE A 22 -6.69 4.51 -5.25
C ILE A 22 -6.19 5.94 -5.28
N VAL A 23 -5.01 6.18 -4.70
CA VAL A 23 -4.50 7.55 -4.47
C VAL A 23 -3.93 8.20 -5.72
N THR A 24 -3.43 7.39 -6.67
CA THR A 24 -2.88 7.87 -7.94
C THR A 24 -2.91 6.79 -9.01
N LYS A 25 -2.95 7.18 -10.28
CA LYS A 25 -2.71 6.29 -11.42
C LYS A 25 -1.27 6.36 -11.93
N ASP A 26 -0.45 7.29 -11.43
CA ASP A 26 0.96 7.39 -11.83
C ASP A 26 1.81 6.31 -11.15
N CYS A 27 2.86 5.89 -11.85
CA CYS A 27 3.81 4.89 -11.39
C CYS A 27 5.16 5.11 -12.08
N GLN A 28 6.27 4.79 -11.41
CA GLN A 28 7.59 4.79 -12.05
C GLN A 28 7.75 3.60 -12.99
N LEU A 29 6.95 2.53 -12.79
CA LEU A 29 7.04 1.30 -13.59
C LEU A 29 5.93 1.20 -14.62
N ALA A 30 6.24 0.49 -15.70
CA ALA A 30 5.32 0.09 -16.77
C ALA A 30 5.19 -1.44 -16.82
N CYS A 31 4.84 -2.07 -15.68
CA CYS A 31 4.72 -3.53 -15.60
C CYS A 31 3.78 -4.07 -16.69
N LYS A 32 4.22 -5.13 -17.40
CA LYS A 32 3.50 -5.69 -18.55
C LYS A 32 2.13 -6.28 -18.19
N TYR A 33 1.99 -6.81 -16.99
CA TYR A 33 0.74 -7.41 -16.48
C TYR A 33 -0.13 -6.43 -15.66
N CYS A 34 0.18 -5.15 -15.65
CA CYS A 34 -0.54 -4.22 -14.78
C CYS A 34 -2.01 -4.12 -15.15
N TYR A 35 -2.89 -4.40 -14.20
CA TYR A 35 -4.34 -4.36 -14.37
C TYR A 35 -4.94 -2.95 -14.38
N LEU A 36 -4.16 -1.95 -13.95
CA LEU A 36 -4.67 -0.59 -13.77
C LEU A 36 -4.93 0.10 -15.11
N VAL A 37 -6.19 0.31 -15.44
CA VAL A 37 -6.60 1.06 -16.65
C VAL A 37 -6.23 2.53 -16.49
N GLY A 38 -5.63 3.11 -17.53
CA GLY A 38 -5.15 4.50 -17.50
C GLY A 38 -3.92 4.71 -16.63
N LYS A 39 -3.15 3.64 -16.35
CA LYS A 39 -1.87 3.70 -15.66
C LYS A 39 -0.94 4.73 -16.29
N ASN A 40 -0.11 5.33 -15.44
CA ASN A 40 0.84 6.39 -15.81
C ASN A 40 0.19 7.71 -16.24
N SER A 41 -1.11 7.88 -16.02
CA SER A 41 -1.73 9.20 -16.08
C SER A 41 -1.41 10.00 -14.81
N LYS A 42 -1.55 11.34 -14.89
CA LYS A 42 -1.35 12.23 -13.73
C LYS A 42 -2.57 12.33 -12.81
N GLU A 43 -3.55 11.47 -12.99
CA GLU A 43 -4.72 11.44 -12.13
C GLU A 43 -4.34 11.03 -10.71
N ARG A 44 -4.79 11.82 -9.75
CA ARG A 44 -4.58 11.59 -8.33
C ARG A 44 -5.79 12.01 -7.51
N MET A 45 -5.97 11.36 -6.37
CA MET A 45 -7.00 11.72 -5.41
C MET A 45 -6.68 13.07 -4.76
N SER A 46 -7.67 13.91 -4.58
CA SER A 46 -7.49 15.14 -3.79
C SER A 46 -7.70 14.87 -2.30
N ASP A 47 -7.08 15.71 -1.45
CA ASP A 47 -7.29 15.66 0.01
C ASP A 47 -8.78 15.82 0.37
N GLU A 48 -9.49 16.69 -0.35
CA GLU A 48 -10.92 16.92 -0.13
C GLU A 48 -11.75 15.64 -0.39
N ILE A 49 -11.50 14.96 -1.52
CA ILE A 49 -12.21 13.72 -1.87
C ILE A 49 -11.88 12.63 -0.84
N ALA A 50 -10.62 12.49 -0.45
CA ALA A 50 -10.21 11.51 0.55
C ALA A 50 -10.94 11.73 1.89
N ARG A 51 -10.99 12.97 2.38
CA ARG A 51 -11.69 13.32 3.64
C ARG A 51 -13.18 13.06 3.55
N LYS A 52 -13.84 13.47 2.47
CA LYS A 52 -15.27 13.19 2.26
C LYS A 52 -15.56 11.67 2.28
N ALA A 53 -14.69 10.88 1.65
CA ALA A 53 -14.82 9.43 1.67
C ALA A 53 -14.68 8.86 3.09
N VAL A 54 -13.68 9.33 3.88
CA VAL A 54 -13.51 8.93 5.28
C VAL A 54 -14.73 9.28 6.11
N ASP A 55 -15.26 10.51 5.98
CA ASP A 55 -16.45 10.96 6.72
C ASP A 55 -17.67 10.09 6.39
N TYR A 56 -17.92 9.84 5.12
CA TYR A 56 -19.00 8.96 4.67
C TYR A 56 -18.89 7.55 5.26
N ILE A 57 -17.69 6.97 5.20
CA ILE A 57 -17.41 5.62 5.69
C ILE A 57 -17.65 5.52 7.20
N LEU A 58 -17.11 6.47 7.98
CA LEU A 58 -17.25 6.46 9.44
C LEU A 58 -18.65 6.75 9.93
N GLN A 59 -19.47 7.48 9.15
CA GLN A 59 -20.86 7.77 9.47
C GLN A 59 -21.83 6.65 9.10
N ASN A 60 -21.47 5.84 8.13
CA ASN A 60 -22.35 4.81 7.57
C ASN A 60 -22.20 3.48 8.30
N LYS A 61 -23.14 3.19 9.20
CA LYS A 61 -23.15 1.95 9.99
C LYS A 61 -23.19 0.66 9.15
N GLN A 62 -23.77 0.71 7.95
CA GLN A 62 -23.77 -0.46 7.04
C GLN A 62 -22.37 -0.76 6.50
N VAL A 63 -21.55 0.28 6.33
CA VAL A 63 -20.16 0.13 5.88
C VAL A 63 -19.25 -0.20 7.06
N SER A 64 -19.47 0.42 8.20
CA SER A 64 -18.60 0.35 9.38
C SER A 64 -19.03 -0.71 10.42
N GLY A 65 -19.82 -1.72 10.03
CA GLY A 65 -20.33 -2.73 10.96
C GLY A 65 -19.32 -3.81 11.41
N ASN A 66 -18.18 -3.93 10.73
CA ASN A 66 -17.13 -4.91 11.08
C ASN A 66 -16.37 -4.50 12.35
N LYS A 67 -15.81 -5.49 13.08
CA LYS A 67 -15.06 -5.25 14.32
C LYS A 67 -13.77 -4.46 14.12
N SER A 68 -13.13 -4.61 12.96
CA SER A 68 -11.86 -4.00 12.58
C SER A 68 -11.89 -3.45 11.17
N VAL A 69 -10.93 -2.63 10.82
CA VAL A 69 -10.79 -2.05 9.48
C VAL A 69 -9.34 -2.09 8.99
N VAL A 70 -9.19 -2.39 7.72
CA VAL A 70 -7.95 -2.22 6.96
C VAL A 70 -8.18 -1.09 5.95
N TRP A 71 -7.46 0.00 6.12
CA TRP A 71 -7.39 1.11 5.18
C TRP A 71 -6.27 0.81 4.19
N ASP A 72 -6.63 0.37 2.99
CA ASP A 72 -5.72 -0.11 1.98
C ASP A 72 -5.43 0.99 0.95
N PHE A 73 -4.17 1.40 0.85
CA PHE A 73 -3.72 2.42 -0.09
C PHE A 73 -3.00 1.77 -1.26
N ILE A 74 -3.59 1.91 -2.43
CA ILE A 74 -3.08 1.40 -3.70
C ILE A 74 -3.07 2.49 -4.76
N GLY A 75 -2.63 2.12 -5.96
CA GLY A 75 -2.64 3.00 -7.13
C GLY A 75 -1.75 2.44 -8.22
N GLY A 76 -1.17 3.33 -9.02
CA GLY A 76 0.01 2.99 -9.80
C GLY A 76 1.17 2.68 -8.86
N GLU A 77 1.62 3.70 -8.11
CA GLU A 77 2.53 3.55 -6.97
C GLU A 77 2.09 4.49 -5.84
N PRO A 78 1.56 3.97 -4.73
CA PRO A 78 1.00 4.81 -3.67
C PRO A 78 2.04 5.72 -3.01
N PHE A 79 3.29 5.32 -2.89
CA PHE A 79 4.33 6.15 -2.26
C PHE A 79 4.77 7.37 -3.09
N LEU A 80 4.27 7.53 -4.31
CA LEU A 80 4.36 8.80 -5.03
C LEU A 80 3.50 9.90 -4.37
N GLU A 81 2.42 9.52 -3.69
CA GLU A 81 1.48 10.41 -3.01
C GLU A 81 1.60 10.33 -1.48
N ILE A 82 2.81 10.07 -0.94
CA ILE A 82 3.01 9.86 0.49
C ILE A 82 2.59 11.06 1.35
N ASP A 83 2.72 12.28 0.83
CA ASP A 83 2.29 13.50 1.53
C ASP A 83 0.76 13.57 1.68
N LEU A 84 0.00 13.12 0.68
CA LEU A 84 -1.45 12.99 0.75
C LEU A 84 -1.83 11.86 1.73
N ILE A 85 -1.20 10.70 1.58
CA ILE A 85 -1.45 9.52 2.41
C ILE A 85 -1.23 9.84 3.89
N ASP A 86 -0.14 10.54 4.22
CA ASP A 86 0.15 10.91 5.61
C ASP A 86 -0.95 11.81 6.20
N LYS A 87 -1.42 12.81 5.46
CA LYS A 87 -2.54 13.66 5.86
C LYS A 87 -3.84 12.87 6.05
N VAL A 88 -4.13 11.95 5.15
CA VAL A 88 -5.35 11.13 5.20
C VAL A 88 -5.30 10.16 6.38
N CYS A 89 -4.16 9.51 6.64
CA CYS A 89 -3.99 8.65 7.80
C CYS A 89 -4.16 9.41 9.11
N ASP A 90 -3.63 10.63 9.22
CA ASP A 90 -3.85 11.48 10.39
C ASP A 90 -5.33 11.85 10.53
N TYR A 91 -5.98 12.23 9.44
CA TYR A 91 -7.40 12.55 9.44
C TYR A 91 -8.26 11.36 9.88
N ILE A 92 -7.99 10.16 9.37
CA ILE A 92 -8.67 8.93 9.78
C ILE A 92 -8.55 8.71 11.29
N LYS A 93 -7.33 8.81 11.84
CA LYS A 93 -7.07 8.64 13.28
C LYS A 93 -7.86 9.66 14.12
N VAL A 94 -7.78 10.93 13.74
CA VAL A 94 -8.47 12.03 14.43
C VAL A 94 -9.99 11.86 14.38
N GLU A 95 -10.55 11.54 13.22
CA GLU A 95 -12.00 11.39 13.07
C GLU A 95 -12.53 10.13 13.77
N MET A 96 -11.81 9.02 13.74
CA MET A 96 -12.18 7.84 14.54
C MET A 96 -12.17 8.15 16.04
N TYR A 97 -11.16 8.87 16.53
CA TYR A 97 -11.08 9.28 17.93
C TYR A 97 -12.22 10.24 18.30
N ARG A 98 -12.42 11.34 17.53
CA ARG A 98 -13.42 12.37 17.78
C ARG A 98 -14.85 11.81 17.80
N ARG A 99 -15.12 10.80 16.98
CA ARG A 99 -16.43 10.13 16.89
C ARG A 99 -16.58 8.99 17.90
N SER A 100 -15.58 8.72 18.74
CA SER A 100 -15.52 7.51 19.60
C SER A 100 -15.83 6.23 18.80
N HIS A 101 -15.32 6.18 17.55
CA HIS A 101 -15.60 5.09 16.63
C HIS A 101 -14.87 3.82 17.05
N HIS A 102 -15.56 2.68 17.07
CA HIS A 102 -15.00 1.42 17.59
C HIS A 102 -13.75 0.95 16.84
N TRP A 103 -13.57 1.35 15.57
CA TRP A 103 -12.36 1.03 14.80
C TRP A 103 -11.10 1.74 15.31
N PHE A 104 -11.22 2.78 16.14
CA PHE A 104 -10.06 3.49 16.69
C PHE A 104 -9.09 2.54 17.43
N ASN A 105 -9.61 1.48 18.03
CA ASN A 105 -8.80 0.47 18.73
C ASN A 105 -8.44 -0.74 17.85
N SER A 106 -8.92 -0.78 16.61
CA SER A 106 -8.76 -1.95 15.75
C SER A 106 -8.71 -1.55 14.26
N TYR A 107 -7.63 -0.86 13.90
CA TYR A 107 -7.37 -0.45 12.50
C TYR A 107 -5.95 -0.76 12.07
N ARG A 108 -5.77 -0.86 10.76
CA ARG A 108 -4.46 -1.00 10.12
C ARG A 108 -4.46 -0.23 8.80
N PHE A 109 -3.33 0.39 8.48
CA PHE A 109 -3.04 0.93 7.15
C PHE A 109 -2.23 -0.09 6.37
N ASN A 110 -2.70 -0.46 5.20
CA ASN A 110 -2.07 -1.45 4.34
C ASN A 110 -1.58 -0.82 3.03
N PHE A 111 -0.44 -1.30 2.54
CA PHE A 111 0.18 -0.81 1.32
C PHE A 111 0.69 -1.96 0.47
N ALA A 112 0.40 -1.89 -0.83
CA ALA A 112 1.09 -2.68 -1.85
C ALA A 112 1.92 -1.73 -2.70
N THR A 113 3.25 -1.85 -2.64
CA THR A 113 4.19 -0.95 -3.31
C THR A 113 5.16 -1.70 -4.21
N ASN A 114 5.69 -1.01 -5.22
CA ASN A 114 6.82 -1.51 -6.01
C ASN A 114 8.15 -1.46 -5.26
N GLY A 115 8.21 -0.82 -4.09
CA GLY A 115 9.36 -0.75 -3.21
C GLY A 115 10.43 0.28 -3.59
N LEU A 116 10.35 0.95 -4.75
CA LEU A 116 11.39 1.88 -5.21
C LEU A 116 11.58 3.07 -4.27
N ASN A 117 10.50 3.62 -3.75
CA ASN A 117 10.54 4.79 -2.87
C ASN A 117 10.64 4.43 -1.37
N TYR A 118 10.78 3.14 -1.04
CA TYR A 118 10.74 2.67 0.35
C TYR A 118 11.74 3.39 1.26
N ASN A 119 12.97 3.58 0.83
CA ASN A 119 14.04 4.24 1.60
C ASN A 119 14.06 5.78 1.47
N SER A 120 13.03 6.38 0.86
CA SER A 120 12.97 7.85 0.80
C SER A 120 12.68 8.46 2.17
N HIS A 121 13.23 9.64 2.43
CA HIS A 121 13.06 10.34 3.72
C HIS A 121 11.59 10.48 4.12
N LYS A 122 10.72 10.84 3.19
CA LYS A 122 9.28 11.03 3.44
C LYS A 122 8.59 9.72 3.83
N VAL A 123 8.84 8.64 3.07
CA VAL A 123 8.27 7.32 3.36
C VAL A 123 8.76 6.81 4.70
N GLN A 124 10.05 6.94 4.99
CA GLN A 124 10.62 6.53 6.27
C GLN A 124 10.09 7.34 7.45
N SER A 125 9.84 8.64 7.28
CA SER A 125 9.18 9.47 8.31
C SER A 125 7.75 9.00 8.58
N PHE A 126 6.98 8.70 7.53
CA PHE A 126 5.64 8.15 7.63
C PHE A 126 5.63 6.78 8.33
N ILE A 127 6.56 5.87 7.97
CA ILE A 127 6.69 4.54 8.58
C ILE A 127 6.95 4.69 10.09
N ARG A 128 7.96 5.44 10.49
CA ARG A 128 8.27 5.64 11.93
C ARG A 128 7.09 6.18 12.72
N LYS A 129 6.32 7.09 12.15
CA LYS A 129 5.14 7.70 12.77
C LYS A 129 4.01 6.68 13.00
N ASN A 130 3.86 5.71 12.11
CA ASN A 130 2.67 4.85 12.06
C ASN A 130 2.96 3.35 12.24
N ILE A 131 4.18 2.95 12.53
CA ILE A 131 4.67 1.55 12.43
C ILE A 131 3.80 0.52 13.16
N ALA A 132 3.22 0.88 14.30
CA ALA A 132 2.36 0.00 15.08
C ALA A 132 1.05 -0.41 14.35
N HIS A 133 0.66 0.36 13.33
CA HIS A 133 -0.57 0.17 12.57
C HIS A 133 -0.32 -0.05 11.08
N LEU A 134 0.92 -0.31 10.67
CA LEU A 134 1.26 -0.51 9.27
C LEU A 134 1.36 -1.97 8.86
N SER A 135 1.01 -2.23 7.63
CA SER A 135 1.37 -3.41 6.86
C SER A 135 1.82 -2.96 5.48
N ILE A 136 3.07 -3.27 5.11
CA ILE A 136 3.63 -2.86 3.83
C ILE A 136 4.16 -4.10 3.12
N GLY A 137 3.56 -4.44 1.98
CA GLY A 137 4.02 -5.50 1.10
C GLY A 137 4.78 -4.91 -0.10
N ILE A 138 6.03 -5.35 -0.30
CA ILE A 138 6.80 -5.04 -1.51
C ILE A 138 6.59 -6.16 -2.53
N THR A 139 6.39 -5.79 -3.80
CA THR A 139 6.21 -6.76 -4.88
C THR A 139 7.56 -7.13 -5.50
N ILE A 140 7.91 -8.42 -5.48
CA ILE A 140 9.08 -8.99 -6.14
C ILE A 140 8.67 -10.26 -6.87
N ASP A 141 8.82 -10.29 -8.19
CA ASP A 141 8.39 -11.40 -9.03
C ASP A 141 9.52 -12.44 -9.21
N GLY A 142 9.92 -13.09 -8.11
CA GLY A 142 10.91 -14.17 -8.15
C GLY A 142 12.33 -13.72 -8.46
N THR A 143 12.96 -14.36 -9.45
CA THR A 143 14.36 -14.07 -9.82
C THR A 143 14.51 -12.73 -10.53
N LYS A 144 15.76 -12.21 -10.60
CA LYS A 144 16.06 -10.99 -11.35
C LYS A 144 15.53 -11.05 -12.79
N LEU A 145 15.71 -12.19 -13.45
CA LEU A 145 15.28 -12.37 -14.84
C LEU A 145 13.75 -12.20 -14.96
N LEU A 146 12.97 -12.92 -14.18
CA LEU A 146 11.51 -12.89 -14.22
C LEU A 146 10.97 -11.51 -13.82
N HIS A 147 11.52 -10.91 -12.78
CA HIS A 147 11.14 -9.59 -12.35
C HIS A 147 11.39 -8.53 -13.44
N ASP A 148 12.61 -8.49 -14.00
CA ASP A 148 13.00 -7.49 -14.98
C ASP A 148 12.34 -7.69 -16.34
N MET A 149 11.88 -8.91 -16.69
CA MET A 149 11.05 -9.15 -17.87
C MET A 149 9.70 -8.45 -17.79
N ASN A 150 9.14 -8.30 -16.60
CA ASN A 150 7.78 -7.83 -16.40
C ASN A 150 7.69 -6.45 -15.75
N ARG A 151 8.59 -6.12 -14.83
CA ARG A 151 8.54 -4.90 -14.01
C ARG A 151 9.62 -3.90 -14.44
N VAL A 152 9.36 -3.31 -15.59
CA VAL A 152 10.27 -2.36 -16.24
C VAL A 152 9.92 -0.93 -15.86
N TYR A 153 10.93 -0.05 -15.88
CA TYR A 153 10.70 1.38 -15.75
C TYR A 153 9.86 1.94 -16.89
N LYS A 154 9.05 2.95 -16.56
CA LYS A 154 8.36 3.76 -17.58
C LYS A 154 9.39 4.50 -18.42
N LYS A 155 9.34 4.35 -19.75
CA LYS A 155 10.19 5.08 -20.67
C LYS A 155 9.83 6.56 -20.66
N ILE A 156 10.84 7.40 -20.55
CA ILE A 156 10.69 8.87 -20.64
C ILE A 156 10.83 9.30 -22.10
N ARG A 157 11.66 8.60 -22.89
CA ARG A 157 11.89 8.85 -24.32
C ARG A 157 11.54 7.60 -25.14
N PRO A 158 11.00 7.76 -26.37
CA PRO A 158 10.60 6.62 -27.19
C PRO A 158 11.71 5.61 -27.49
N ASN A 159 12.96 6.09 -27.65
CA ASN A 159 14.13 5.26 -27.98
C ASN A 159 14.95 4.84 -26.75
N GLU A 160 14.44 5.01 -25.54
CA GLU A 160 15.10 4.57 -24.32
C GLU A 160 15.07 3.05 -24.23
N GLU A 161 16.22 2.45 -23.86
CA GLU A 161 16.27 1.02 -23.61
C GLU A 161 15.38 0.62 -22.42
N GLU A 162 14.78 -0.55 -22.49
CA GLU A 162 13.96 -1.09 -21.42
C GLU A 162 14.86 -1.47 -20.23
N ARG A 163 14.57 -0.92 -19.06
CA ARG A 163 15.33 -1.17 -17.83
C ARG A 163 14.44 -1.85 -16.80
N GLY A 164 14.89 -2.98 -16.28
CA GLY A 164 14.25 -3.67 -15.16
C GLY A 164 14.48 -2.95 -13.82
N SER A 165 13.62 -3.23 -12.86
CA SER A 165 13.63 -2.56 -11.55
C SER A 165 14.18 -3.42 -10.39
N TYR A 166 14.54 -4.68 -10.64
CA TYR A 166 14.93 -5.65 -9.61
C TYR A 166 16.02 -5.14 -8.66
N ALA A 167 17.12 -4.65 -9.21
CA ALA A 167 18.27 -4.22 -8.40
C ALA A 167 17.90 -3.09 -7.44
N ASP A 168 17.11 -2.10 -7.93
CA ASP A 168 16.71 -0.96 -7.13
C ASP A 168 15.72 -1.35 -6.02
N VAL A 169 14.82 -2.30 -6.30
CA VAL A 169 13.88 -2.84 -5.30
C VAL A 169 14.61 -3.64 -4.24
N VAL A 170 15.50 -4.57 -4.65
CA VAL A 170 16.24 -5.45 -3.73
C VAL A 170 17.13 -4.67 -2.77
N ASN A 171 17.68 -3.53 -3.19
CA ASN A 171 18.46 -2.65 -2.30
C ASN A 171 17.65 -2.15 -1.08
N ASN A 172 16.33 -2.10 -1.17
CA ASN A 172 15.46 -1.66 -0.07
C ASN A 172 14.98 -2.82 0.83
N ILE A 173 15.14 -4.07 0.41
CA ILE A 173 14.62 -5.24 1.14
C ILE A 173 15.23 -5.42 2.53
N PRO A 174 16.55 -5.25 2.77
CA PRO A 174 17.12 -5.41 4.10
C PRO A 174 16.50 -4.46 5.14
N LEU A 175 16.25 -3.21 4.75
CA LEU A 175 15.59 -2.25 5.62
C LEU A 175 14.13 -2.65 5.89
N TRP A 176 13.39 -3.02 4.83
CA TRP A 176 12.00 -3.45 4.95
C TRP A 176 11.84 -4.68 5.86
N LEU A 177 12.67 -5.70 5.72
CA LEU A 177 12.62 -6.89 6.58
C LEU A 177 12.96 -6.59 8.05
N LYS A 178 13.84 -5.61 8.28
CA LYS A 178 14.15 -5.13 9.64
C LYS A 178 12.95 -4.44 10.30
N GLU A 179 12.19 -3.66 9.54
CA GLU A 179 11.04 -2.89 10.03
C GLU A 179 9.77 -3.73 10.12
N PHE A 180 9.61 -4.69 9.21
CA PHE A 180 8.44 -5.58 9.14
C PHE A 180 8.88 -7.06 9.10
N PRO A 181 9.37 -7.62 10.22
CA PRO A 181 9.78 -9.02 10.28
C PRO A 181 8.56 -9.94 10.08
N GLY A 182 8.72 -10.96 9.24
CA GLY A 182 7.67 -11.96 8.99
C GLY A 182 6.62 -11.58 7.94
N VAL A 183 6.76 -10.43 7.26
CA VAL A 183 5.89 -10.11 6.11
C VAL A 183 6.31 -10.88 4.87
N GLY A 184 5.29 -11.23 4.04
CA GLY A 184 5.50 -11.84 2.73
C GLY A 184 5.62 -10.82 1.60
N THR A 185 6.32 -11.18 0.54
CA THR A 185 6.29 -10.45 -0.73
C THR A 185 5.05 -10.83 -1.52
N LYS A 186 4.59 -9.92 -2.39
CA LYS A 186 3.62 -10.24 -3.43
C LYS A 186 4.38 -10.64 -4.68
N VAL A 187 4.00 -11.77 -5.27
CA VAL A 187 4.55 -12.29 -6.53
C VAL A 187 3.41 -12.37 -7.55
N THR A 188 3.67 -11.93 -8.76
CA THR A 188 2.77 -12.17 -9.90
C THR A 188 3.44 -13.20 -10.81
N ILE A 189 2.76 -14.30 -11.06
CA ILE A 189 3.24 -15.40 -11.90
C ILE A 189 2.33 -15.46 -13.13
N SER A 190 2.89 -15.50 -14.31
CA SER A 190 2.19 -15.75 -15.57
C SER A 190 2.42 -17.19 -16.06
N SER A 191 1.59 -17.65 -16.98
CA SER A 191 1.79 -18.96 -17.61
C SER A 191 3.10 -19.07 -18.41
N ALA A 192 3.69 -17.93 -18.78
CA ALA A 192 4.99 -17.88 -19.46
C ALA A 192 6.18 -17.99 -18.48
N ASP A 193 5.93 -17.93 -17.17
CA ASP A 193 6.95 -17.97 -16.10
C ASP A 193 7.09 -19.41 -15.52
N ILE A 194 6.23 -20.34 -15.97
CA ILE A 194 6.20 -21.77 -15.59
C ILE A 194 6.65 -22.61 -16.76
#